data_7f05f9fcf698601d2f4fab84c2f86afe
#
_entry.id   7f05f9fcf698601d2f4fab84c2f86afe
#
_cell.length_a   1.000
_cell.length_b   1.000
_cell.length_c   1.000
_cell.angle_alpha   90.00
_cell.angle_beta   90.00
_cell.angle_gamma   90.00
#
_symmetry.space_group_name_H-M   'P 1'
#
loop_
_entity.id
_entity.type
_entity.pdbx_description
1 polymer ?
#
loop_
_entity_poly.entity_id
_entity_poly.type
_entity_poly.pdbx_seq_one_letter_code
_entity_poly.pdbx_strand_id
1 'polypeptide(L)'
;MCQMDRPRPAADATAVSRRTALAAGGAGLLAAVGATVFGTPAPAWARPTRPVAEDFDLYVIVTDGMNPGELNPAQAPTLHRWASHGTRYTSANALMIAETLPNHTAMMTGVFPDRNGVPSNSIWDHAAGEDRTMDRADDITYPTVLERVRVEAGVTTASVLSKDYLHGIFSGRASVQWAPFPLVPITDHSLDEFTVEALKRTLQDHDPRFTFVNLGDMDRFGHMDLTGYSLRAARNQAVWNSDHKLYQFESFLRETGRWDRSVIMVLADHAMDWSVPENLISAQGALDADPALRDRFGIAQNGGADTFTFIGDPAERESAVARLREVVAALPGVNRLYDPAELRLGPRAGDLVATCHQGWRFSDPTPISNPIPGNHGHEVTLPIPFFISGGHRMVRHGQSIDRPVTTLDVAPTVAHLFGLSHQDMDGSPAVEAFDL
;
A
#
# COMPACT_ATOMS: atom_id res chain seq x y z
N MET A 1 5.72 14.75 -16.88
CA MET A 1 6.31 16.03 -16.43
C MET A 1 5.32 16.57 -15.42
N CYS A 2 5.60 16.37 -14.14
CA CYS A 2 4.73 16.83 -13.04
C CYS A 2 4.44 18.32 -13.21
N GLN A 3 3.19 18.69 -12.90
CA GLN A 3 2.76 20.08 -12.82
C GLN A 3 3.71 20.87 -11.92
N MET A 4 4.20 22.00 -12.43
CA MET A 4 4.92 22.96 -11.59
C MET A 4 3.97 23.52 -10.55
N ASP A 5 4.22 23.20 -9.30
CA ASP A 5 3.56 23.82 -8.15
C ASP A 5 3.76 25.33 -8.16
N ARG A 6 2.64 26.07 -8.04
CA ARG A 6 2.67 27.49 -7.71
C ARG A 6 3.09 27.62 -6.23
N PRO A 7 3.94 28.59 -5.87
CA PRO A 7 4.36 28.77 -4.50
C PRO A 7 3.17 29.15 -3.61
N ARG A 8 2.99 28.42 -2.50
CA ARG A 8 2.07 28.76 -1.43
C ARG A 8 2.50 30.05 -0.74
N PRO A 9 1.57 30.94 -0.36
CA PRO A 9 1.91 32.10 0.45
C PRO A 9 2.31 31.66 1.86
N ALA A 10 3.39 32.26 2.37
CA ALA A 10 3.89 32.07 3.72
C ALA A 10 2.84 32.46 4.76
N ALA A 11 2.55 31.54 5.70
CA ALA A 11 1.73 31.82 6.87
C ALA A 11 2.61 32.52 7.93
N ASP A 12 2.11 33.69 8.35
CA ASP A 12 2.71 34.51 9.41
C ASP A 12 2.77 33.76 10.74
N ALA A 13 3.98 33.65 11.29
CA ALA A 13 4.25 33.19 12.64
C ALA A 13 4.07 34.33 13.62
N THR A 14 2.94 34.38 14.32
CA THR A 14 2.81 35.24 15.53
C THR A 14 3.12 34.42 16.76
N ALA A 15 4.26 34.78 17.38
CA ALA A 15 4.70 34.34 18.68
C ALA A 15 3.75 34.78 19.78
N VAL A 16 3.31 33.88 20.66
CA VAL A 16 2.73 34.23 21.96
C VAL A 16 3.63 33.77 23.09
N SER A 17 4.00 34.76 23.86
CA SER A 17 4.91 34.73 24.98
C SER A 17 4.37 33.99 26.21
N ARG A 18 5.29 33.32 26.92
CA ARG A 18 5.10 32.80 28.28
C ARG A 18 4.95 33.95 29.28
N ARG A 19 4.01 33.88 30.22
CA ARG A 19 4.18 34.31 31.62
C ARG A 19 2.99 33.88 32.49
N THR A 20 3.29 33.02 33.45
CA THR A 20 3.07 33.05 34.90
C THR A 20 1.71 33.53 35.46
N ALA A 21 1.03 32.70 36.22
CA ALA A 21 0.36 33.08 37.45
C ALA A 21 0.27 31.93 38.45
N LEU A 22 0.74 32.21 39.66
CA LEU A 22 0.70 31.38 40.87
C LEU A 22 -0.62 31.51 41.62
N ALA A 23 -1.01 30.40 42.27
CA ALA A 23 -1.58 30.23 43.59
C ALA A 23 -2.82 30.98 44.06
N ALA A 24 -3.84 30.25 44.45
CA ALA A 24 -4.46 30.39 45.79
C ALA A 24 -5.32 29.18 46.10
N GLY A 25 -5.20 28.64 47.31
CA GLY A 25 -5.86 27.44 47.79
C GLY A 25 -7.33 27.67 48.27
N GLY A 26 -8.04 26.60 48.47
CA GLY A 26 -9.36 26.56 49.08
C GLY A 26 -9.83 25.09 49.19
N ALA A 27 -9.79 24.61 50.45
CA ALA A 27 -10.34 23.32 50.79
C ALA A 27 -11.87 23.32 50.72
N GLY A 28 -12.48 22.26 50.17
CA GLY A 28 -13.93 22.09 50.12
C GLY A 28 -14.35 20.69 49.77
N LEU A 29 -14.71 19.96 50.80
CA LEU A 29 -15.60 18.77 50.90
C LEU A 29 -15.79 17.81 49.70
N LEU A 30 -15.36 16.59 49.95
CA LEU A 30 -15.77 15.37 49.28
C LEU A 30 -17.28 15.20 49.33
N ALA A 31 -17.92 15.16 48.16
CA ALA A 31 -19.19 14.45 47.95
C ALA A 31 -18.93 13.39 46.86
N ALA A 32 -18.80 12.15 47.31
CA ALA A 32 -18.71 11.00 46.41
C ALA A 32 -20.10 10.76 45.78
N VAL A 33 -20.26 11.19 44.53
CA VAL A 33 -21.34 10.71 43.68
C VAL A 33 -20.74 9.58 42.83
N GLY A 34 -21.06 8.35 43.20
CA GLY A 34 -20.73 7.16 42.45
C GLY A 34 -21.48 7.16 41.10
N ALA A 35 -20.88 7.67 40.07
CA ALA A 35 -21.29 7.38 38.70
C ALA A 35 -20.76 5.99 38.34
N THR A 36 -21.61 4.99 38.48
CA THR A 36 -21.42 3.67 37.85
C THR A 36 -21.48 3.90 36.33
N VAL A 37 -20.33 4.09 35.72
CA VAL A 37 -20.18 3.98 34.28
C VAL A 37 -20.41 2.50 33.96
N PHE A 38 -21.61 2.16 33.52
CA PHE A 38 -21.85 0.89 32.84
C PHE A 38 -21.10 0.96 31.51
N GLY A 39 -19.81 0.64 31.55
CA GLY A 39 -19.07 0.32 30.35
C GLY A 39 -19.76 -0.88 29.71
N THR A 40 -20.24 -0.73 28.48
CA THR A 40 -20.67 -1.86 27.67
C THR A 40 -19.51 -2.87 27.68
N PRO A 41 -19.76 -4.16 28.07
CA PRO A 41 -18.69 -5.15 28.04
C PRO A 41 -18.16 -5.22 26.61
N ALA A 42 -16.84 -5.10 26.44
CA ALA A 42 -16.21 -5.31 25.16
C ALA A 42 -16.69 -6.65 24.59
N PRO A 43 -17.03 -6.71 23.29
CA PRO A 43 -17.50 -7.93 22.66
C PRO A 43 -16.51 -9.08 22.93
N ALA A 44 -17.02 -10.30 23.06
CA ALA A 44 -16.21 -11.47 23.45
C ALA A 44 -15.02 -11.78 22.52
N TRP A 45 -15.05 -11.26 21.29
CA TRP A 45 -13.94 -11.34 20.32
C TRP A 45 -12.81 -10.33 20.57
N ALA A 46 -12.99 -9.36 21.46
CA ALA A 46 -11.98 -8.36 21.80
C ALA A 46 -10.97 -8.81 22.89
N ARG A 47 -10.99 -10.07 23.31
CA ARG A 47 -9.98 -10.59 24.24
C ARG A 47 -8.78 -11.07 23.42
N PRO A 48 -7.58 -10.49 23.62
CA PRO A 48 -6.35 -11.02 23.04
C PRO A 48 -6.20 -12.48 23.47
N THR A 49 -5.97 -13.36 22.53
CA THR A 49 -5.43 -14.68 22.80
C THR A 49 -3.94 -14.54 23.09
N ARG A 50 -3.31 -15.56 23.68
CA ARG A 50 -1.87 -15.50 23.92
C ARG A 50 -1.13 -15.46 22.57
N PRO A 51 -0.03 -14.65 22.40
CA PRO A 51 0.81 -14.73 21.22
C PRO A 51 1.26 -16.17 20.96
N VAL A 52 1.42 -16.50 19.68
CA VAL A 52 1.86 -17.84 19.26
C VAL A 52 3.27 -18.15 19.78
N ALA A 53 4.15 -17.14 19.84
CA ALA A 53 5.46 -17.19 20.45
C ALA A 53 5.77 -15.84 21.12
N GLU A 54 6.66 -15.84 22.14
CA GLU A 54 6.98 -14.62 22.90
C GLU A 54 8.27 -13.93 22.40
N ASP A 55 9.08 -14.59 21.56
CA ASP A 55 10.47 -14.25 21.27
C ASP A 55 10.77 -13.98 19.79
N PHE A 56 9.78 -13.62 18.96
CA PHE A 56 9.98 -13.32 17.54
C PHE A 56 9.89 -11.83 17.22
N ASP A 57 10.60 -11.43 16.17
CA ASP A 57 10.45 -10.14 15.49
C ASP A 57 9.87 -10.39 14.10
N LEU A 58 8.79 -9.67 13.77
CA LEU A 58 8.13 -9.78 12.47
C LEU A 58 8.49 -8.61 11.56
N TYR A 59 8.98 -8.93 10.38
CA TYR A 59 9.23 -7.98 9.30
C TYR A 59 8.30 -8.29 8.13
N VAL A 60 7.41 -7.36 7.78
CA VAL A 60 6.65 -7.41 6.53
C VAL A 60 7.36 -6.47 5.56
N ILE A 61 7.98 -7.03 4.54
CA ILE A 61 8.78 -6.32 3.55
C ILE A 61 8.07 -6.37 2.21
N VAL A 62 7.68 -5.21 1.71
CA VAL A 62 7.09 -5.07 0.38
C VAL A 62 8.17 -4.72 -0.62
N THR A 63 8.36 -5.58 -1.62
CA THR A 63 9.19 -5.34 -2.81
C THR A 63 8.29 -4.75 -3.90
N ASP A 64 8.08 -3.43 -3.80
CA ASP A 64 7.09 -2.67 -4.56
C ASP A 64 7.21 -2.89 -6.07
N GLY A 65 6.12 -3.34 -6.69
CA GLY A 65 6.06 -3.58 -8.12
C GLY A 65 6.81 -4.82 -8.64
N MET A 66 7.30 -5.73 -7.77
CA MET A 66 8.09 -6.89 -8.21
C MET A 66 7.25 -7.92 -8.97
N ASN A 67 7.70 -8.29 -10.17
CA ASN A 67 7.08 -9.37 -10.96
C ASN A 67 7.48 -10.75 -10.41
N PRO A 68 6.56 -11.76 -10.41
CA PRO A 68 6.90 -13.11 -9.97
C PRO A 68 8.07 -13.75 -10.73
N GLY A 69 8.24 -13.40 -12.02
CA GLY A 69 9.35 -13.89 -12.85
C GLY A 69 10.72 -13.33 -12.48
N GLU A 70 10.78 -12.22 -11.75
CA GLU A 70 12.02 -11.61 -11.26
C GLU A 70 12.55 -12.30 -9.99
N LEU A 71 11.71 -13.09 -9.30
CA LEU A 71 12.10 -13.91 -8.15
C LEU A 71 12.87 -15.15 -8.63
N ASN A 72 14.08 -14.96 -9.15
CA ASN A 72 14.94 -16.00 -9.67
C ASN A 72 16.41 -15.80 -9.24
N PRO A 73 17.26 -16.84 -9.29
CA PRO A 73 18.62 -16.76 -8.76
C PRO A 73 19.57 -15.82 -9.54
N ALA A 74 19.20 -15.42 -10.77
CA ALA A 74 20.04 -14.52 -11.57
C ALA A 74 19.77 -13.05 -11.26
N GLN A 75 18.52 -12.69 -10.99
CA GLN A 75 18.11 -11.30 -10.76
C GLN A 75 18.00 -10.96 -9.26
N ALA A 76 17.50 -11.89 -8.44
CA ALA A 76 17.23 -11.69 -7.03
C ALA A 76 17.68 -12.90 -6.18
N PRO A 77 19.00 -13.18 -6.09
CA PRO A 77 19.52 -14.39 -5.46
C PRO A 77 19.18 -14.50 -3.96
N THR A 78 19.14 -13.41 -3.22
CA THR A 78 18.80 -13.40 -1.78
C THR A 78 17.33 -13.70 -1.58
N LEU A 79 16.44 -12.97 -2.26
CA LEU A 79 14.99 -13.19 -2.22
C LEU A 79 14.64 -14.61 -2.68
N HIS A 80 15.26 -15.08 -3.79
CA HIS A 80 15.06 -16.44 -4.27
C HIS A 80 15.49 -17.48 -3.23
N ARG A 81 16.64 -17.29 -2.57
CA ARG A 81 17.11 -18.16 -1.49
C ARG A 81 16.15 -18.13 -0.31
N TRP A 82 15.69 -16.96 0.13
CA TRP A 82 14.71 -16.87 1.22
C TRP A 82 13.40 -17.59 0.87
N ALA A 83 12.87 -17.38 -0.32
CA ALA A 83 11.66 -18.05 -0.80
C ALA A 83 11.82 -19.58 -0.88
N SER A 84 13.00 -20.04 -1.32
CA SER A 84 13.30 -21.49 -1.46
C SER A 84 13.52 -22.18 -0.12
N HIS A 85 14.08 -21.47 0.86
CA HIS A 85 14.29 -22.02 2.20
C HIS A 85 13.08 -21.87 3.11
N GLY A 86 12.20 -20.89 2.86
CA GLY A 86 10.99 -20.64 3.64
C GLY A 86 9.76 -21.39 3.11
N THR A 87 8.61 -20.77 3.28
CA THR A 87 7.33 -21.21 2.70
C THR A 87 6.93 -20.24 1.59
N ARG A 88 6.87 -20.71 0.36
CA ARG A 88 6.48 -19.93 -0.83
C ARG A 88 5.04 -20.24 -1.23
N TYR A 89 4.24 -19.21 -1.48
CA TYR A 89 2.90 -19.32 -2.06
C TYR A 89 2.99 -19.12 -3.58
N THR A 90 2.52 -20.10 -4.35
CA THR A 90 2.65 -20.11 -5.83
C THR A 90 1.48 -19.45 -6.55
N SER A 91 0.38 -19.20 -5.84
CA SER A 91 -0.84 -18.58 -6.34
C SER A 91 -1.14 -17.29 -5.56
N ALA A 92 -0.23 -16.32 -5.63
CA ALA A 92 -0.34 -15.06 -4.91
C ALA A 92 -0.75 -13.91 -5.86
N ASN A 93 -1.70 -13.07 -5.42
CA ASN A 93 -2.18 -11.94 -6.20
C ASN A 93 -2.36 -10.69 -5.33
N ALA A 94 -2.15 -9.53 -5.95
CA ALA A 94 -2.64 -8.25 -5.45
C ALA A 94 -4.18 -8.18 -5.55
N LEU A 95 -4.78 -7.16 -4.96
CA LEU A 95 -6.18 -6.80 -5.21
C LEU A 95 -6.28 -5.89 -6.44
N MET A 96 -7.42 -5.93 -7.07
CA MET A 96 -7.84 -4.89 -8.01
C MET A 96 -8.31 -3.65 -7.21
N ILE A 97 -7.88 -2.43 -7.53
CA ILE A 97 -6.95 -2.02 -8.57
C ILE A 97 -5.53 -2.35 -8.08
N ALA A 98 -4.70 -2.91 -8.98
CA ALA A 98 -3.36 -3.41 -8.62
C ALA A 98 -2.36 -2.25 -8.51
N GLU A 99 -2.49 -1.48 -7.43
CA GLU A 99 -1.72 -0.26 -7.16
C GLU A 99 -1.18 -0.23 -5.73
N THR A 100 -0.23 0.69 -5.49
CA THR A 100 0.51 0.80 -4.24
C THR A 100 -0.40 1.06 -3.03
N LEU A 101 -1.18 2.16 -3.04
CA LEU A 101 -1.97 2.58 -1.86
C LEU A 101 -3.07 1.59 -1.47
N PRO A 102 -3.91 1.08 -2.41
CA PRO A 102 -4.94 0.12 -2.03
C PRO A 102 -4.35 -1.19 -1.51
N ASN A 103 -3.26 -1.69 -2.10
CA ASN A 103 -2.67 -2.95 -1.68
C ASN A 103 -1.89 -2.85 -0.36
N HIS A 104 -1.13 -1.77 -0.12
CA HIS A 104 -0.52 -1.52 1.18
C HIS A 104 -1.58 -1.34 2.28
N THR A 105 -2.69 -0.66 1.98
CA THR A 105 -3.80 -0.51 2.91
C THR A 105 -4.47 -1.85 3.19
N ALA A 106 -4.71 -2.66 2.16
CA ALA A 106 -5.23 -4.02 2.31
C ALA A 106 -4.32 -4.91 3.16
N MET A 107 -2.99 -4.85 2.94
CA MET A 107 -1.98 -5.56 3.76
C MET A 107 -2.09 -5.20 5.25
N MET A 108 -2.33 -3.94 5.57
CA MET A 108 -2.31 -3.48 6.95
C MET A 108 -3.69 -3.50 7.61
N THR A 109 -4.78 -3.62 6.86
CA THR A 109 -6.15 -3.68 7.41
C THR A 109 -6.77 -5.06 7.33
N GLY A 110 -6.40 -5.89 6.36
CA GLY A 110 -6.98 -7.21 6.09
C GLY A 110 -8.39 -7.16 5.53
N VAL A 111 -8.87 -5.98 5.09
CA VAL A 111 -10.21 -5.80 4.54
C VAL A 111 -10.18 -5.10 3.19
N PHE A 112 -11.20 -5.35 2.35
CA PHE A 112 -11.32 -4.74 1.03
C PHE A 112 -11.50 -3.22 1.08
N PRO A 113 -11.24 -2.51 -0.03
CA PRO A 113 -11.39 -1.06 -0.13
C PRO A 113 -12.75 -0.50 0.25
N ASP A 114 -13.84 -1.25 0.02
CA ASP A 114 -15.20 -0.86 0.46
C ASP A 114 -15.32 -0.65 1.98
N ARG A 115 -14.41 -1.25 2.75
CA ARG A 115 -14.33 -1.14 4.22
C ARG A 115 -13.16 -0.26 4.68
N ASN A 116 -12.01 -0.34 4.01
CA ASN A 116 -10.84 0.44 4.41
C ASN A 116 -10.78 1.84 3.80
N GLY A 117 -11.56 2.11 2.76
CA GLY A 117 -11.73 3.44 2.17
C GLY A 117 -10.75 3.79 1.05
N VAL A 118 -9.79 2.92 0.67
CA VAL A 118 -8.70 3.24 -0.29
C VAL A 118 -8.80 2.33 -1.53
N PRO A 119 -9.56 2.75 -2.58
CA PRO A 119 -9.79 1.91 -3.77
C PRO A 119 -8.67 1.96 -4.81
N SER A 120 -7.89 3.05 -4.85
CA SER A 120 -6.87 3.33 -5.88
C SER A 120 -5.84 4.31 -5.33
N ASN A 121 -4.77 4.59 -6.09
CA ASN A 121 -3.79 5.61 -5.73
C ASN A 121 -4.39 7.02 -5.77
N SER A 122 -5.21 7.28 -6.77
CA SER A 122 -5.92 8.56 -6.93
C SER A 122 -7.42 8.36 -7.03
N ILE A 123 -8.18 9.31 -6.50
CA ILE A 123 -9.63 9.36 -6.57
C ILE A 123 -10.08 10.76 -7.03
N TRP A 124 -11.30 10.85 -7.56
CA TRP A 124 -11.93 12.14 -7.78
C TRP A 124 -12.43 12.72 -6.45
N ASP A 125 -11.92 13.89 -6.09
CA ASP A 125 -12.35 14.63 -4.89
C ASP A 125 -13.47 15.62 -5.26
N HIS A 126 -14.71 15.31 -4.89
CA HIS A 126 -15.86 16.17 -5.16
C HIS A 126 -15.75 17.56 -4.53
N ALA A 127 -15.05 17.68 -3.40
CA ALA A 127 -14.92 18.97 -2.71
C ALA A 127 -13.91 19.90 -3.39
N ALA A 128 -12.85 19.30 -3.96
CA ALA A 128 -11.84 20.04 -4.71
C ALA A 128 -12.22 20.22 -6.19
N GLY A 129 -13.04 19.32 -6.75
CA GLY A 129 -13.40 19.30 -8.17
C GLY A 129 -12.27 18.82 -9.07
N GLU A 130 -11.35 18.03 -8.52
CA GLU A 130 -10.17 17.48 -9.21
C GLU A 130 -9.80 16.11 -8.64
N ASP A 131 -8.94 15.39 -9.34
CA ASP A 131 -8.37 14.17 -8.81
C ASP A 131 -7.30 14.48 -7.75
N ARG A 132 -7.17 13.58 -6.78
CA ARG A 132 -6.12 13.67 -5.76
C ARG A 132 -5.56 12.31 -5.39
N THR A 133 -4.30 12.28 -5.01
CA THR A 133 -3.67 11.12 -4.39
C THR A 133 -4.24 10.87 -2.98
N MET A 134 -4.40 9.60 -2.62
CA MET A 134 -4.86 9.18 -1.29
C MET A 134 -3.70 9.08 -0.32
N ASP A 135 -3.12 10.20 0.08
CA ASP A 135 -1.89 10.32 0.88
C ASP A 135 -2.13 10.78 2.32
N ARG A 136 -3.40 10.86 2.77
CA ARG A 136 -3.74 11.38 4.09
C ARG A 136 -4.08 10.26 5.06
N ALA A 137 -3.72 10.43 6.33
CA ALA A 137 -3.98 9.43 7.37
C ALA A 137 -5.47 9.10 7.55
N ASP A 138 -6.36 10.05 7.28
CA ASP A 138 -7.82 9.90 7.37
C ASP A 138 -8.45 9.25 6.11
N ASP A 139 -7.67 9.01 5.08
CA ASP A 139 -8.11 8.22 3.93
C ASP A 139 -8.38 6.76 4.33
N ILE A 140 -7.60 6.20 5.24
CA ILE A 140 -7.85 4.86 5.80
C ILE A 140 -8.92 4.97 6.89
N THR A 141 -10.07 4.34 6.64
CA THR A 141 -11.23 4.36 7.54
C THR A 141 -11.36 3.13 8.44
N TYR A 142 -10.38 2.22 8.42
CA TYR A 142 -10.36 0.98 9.19
C TYR A 142 -9.07 0.86 10.02
N PRO A 143 -9.12 0.30 11.24
CA PRO A 143 -7.92 0.12 12.07
C PRO A 143 -6.88 -0.75 11.38
N THR A 144 -5.61 -0.31 11.38
CA THR A 144 -4.51 -1.10 10.85
C THR A 144 -3.97 -2.08 11.87
N VAL A 145 -3.37 -3.17 11.40
CA VAL A 145 -2.70 -4.13 12.27
C VAL A 145 -1.48 -3.52 12.97
N LEU A 146 -0.86 -2.45 12.41
CA LEU A 146 0.17 -1.66 13.09
C LEU A 146 -0.35 -1.04 14.39
N GLU A 147 -1.54 -0.43 14.34
CA GLU A 147 -2.20 0.14 15.51
C GLU A 147 -2.65 -0.94 16.49
N ARG A 148 -3.27 -1.98 15.96
CA ARG A 148 -3.80 -3.08 16.78
C ARG A 148 -2.69 -3.79 17.55
N VAL A 149 -1.58 -4.14 16.92
CA VAL A 149 -0.42 -4.75 17.59
C VAL A 149 0.15 -3.81 18.64
N ARG A 150 0.27 -2.51 18.33
CA ARG A 150 0.72 -1.51 19.31
C ARG A 150 -0.18 -1.42 20.53
N VAL A 151 -1.50 -1.37 20.33
CA VAL A 151 -2.47 -1.09 21.39
C VAL A 151 -2.89 -2.37 22.14
N GLU A 152 -3.21 -3.44 21.41
CA GLU A 152 -3.79 -4.66 21.98
C GLU A 152 -2.71 -5.63 22.48
N ALA A 153 -1.59 -5.77 21.75
CA ALA A 153 -0.45 -6.60 22.19
C ALA A 153 0.56 -5.82 23.05
N GLY A 154 0.51 -4.49 23.06
CA GLY A 154 1.38 -3.65 23.89
C GLY A 154 2.85 -3.64 23.45
N VAL A 155 3.15 -3.92 22.16
CA VAL A 155 4.51 -4.00 21.65
C VAL A 155 4.85 -2.80 20.74
N THR A 156 6.13 -2.47 20.65
CA THR A 156 6.60 -1.42 19.74
C THR A 156 6.45 -1.87 18.29
N THR A 157 5.81 -1.03 17.48
CA THR A 157 5.65 -1.22 16.04
C THR A 157 6.42 -0.13 15.28
N ALA A 158 6.91 -0.44 14.08
CA ALA A 158 7.59 0.53 13.24
C ALA A 158 7.07 0.49 11.79
N SER A 159 7.14 1.63 11.11
CA SER A 159 6.97 1.74 9.66
C SER A 159 8.15 2.45 9.03
N VAL A 160 8.76 1.81 8.03
CA VAL A 160 9.90 2.30 7.26
C VAL A 160 9.54 2.22 5.79
N LEU A 161 8.91 3.29 5.29
CA LEU A 161 8.27 3.33 3.99
C LEU A 161 9.02 4.30 3.07
N SER A 162 9.44 3.81 1.90
CA SER A 162 10.30 4.57 0.99
C SER A 162 9.59 5.71 0.25
N LYS A 163 8.26 5.65 0.13
CA LYS A 163 7.45 6.60 -0.63
C LYS A 163 6.75 7.60 0.31
N ASP A 164 6.79 8.88 -0.01
CA ASP A 164 6.26 9.96 0.84
C ASP A 164 4.73 9.82 1.06
N TYR A 165 3.99 9.51 0.01
CA TYR A 165 2.54 9.29 0.12
C TYR A 165 2.18 8.06 0.98
N LEU A 166 3.02 7.01 1.00
CA LEU A 166 2.86 5.89 1.94
C LEU A 166 3.13 6.34 3.39
N HIS A 167 4.17 7.14 3.60
CA HIS A 167 4.41 7.74 4.92
C HIS A 167 3.22 8.60 5.35
N GLY A 168 2.63 9.37 4.43
CA GLY A 168 1.45 10.20 4.68
C GLY A 168 0.21 9.40 5.10
N ILE A 169 -0.18 8.40 4.31
CA ILE A 169 -1.40 7.62 4.58
C ILE A 169 -1.27 6.76 5.85
N PHE A 170 -0.07 6.28 6.20
CA PHE A 170 0.17 5.52 7.43
C PHE A 170 0.61 6.40 8.61
N SER A 171 0.56 7.72 8.49
CA SER A 171 0.98 8.64 9.55
C SER A 171 0.24 8.40 10.86
N GLY A 172 0.99 8.34 11.98
CA GLY A 172 0.44 8.13 13.33
C GLY A 172 0.07 6.68 13.69
N ARG A 173 0.21 5.71 12.76
CA ARG A 173 -0.28 4.35 12.97
C ARG A 173 0.73 3.41 13.63
N ALA A 174 2.02 3.61 13.45
CA ALA A 174 3.07 2.87 14.15
C ALA A 174 3.61 3.66 15.35
N SER A 175 4.30 2.97 16.28
CA SER A 175 4.99 3.60 17.41
C SER A 175 6.16 4.46 16.94
N VAL A 176 6.88 3.97 15.93
CA VAL A 176 8.03 4.60 15.31
C VAL A 176 7.80 4.69 13.81
N GLN A 177 8.04 5.85 13.24
CA GLN A 177 7.87 6.08 11.80
C GLN A 177 9.09 6.79 11.25
N TRP A 178 9.65 6.23 10.19
CA TRP A 178 10.69 6.90 9.44
C TRP A 178 10.06 7.70 8.31
N ALA A 179 10.33 9.00 8.27
CA ALA A 179 9.93 9.87 7.17
C ALA A 179 10.95 9.73 6.02
N PRO A 180 10.56 9.30 4.83
CA PRO A 180 11.47 9.20 3.70
C PRO A 180 12.00 10.59 3.31
N PHE A 181 13.24 10.61 2.85
CA PHE A 181 13.86 11.80 2.31
C PHE A 181 14.09 11.61 0.81
N PRO A 182 13.24 12.15 -0.07
CA PRO A 182 13.41 12.04 -1.52
C PRO A 182 14.69 12.77 -1.94
N LEU A 183 15.67 12.02 -2.48
CA LEU A 183 16.88 12.61 -3.06
C LEU A 183 16.60 13.36 -4.35
N VAL A 184 15.59 12.91 -5.07
CA VAL A 184 15.11 13.55 -6.29
C VAL A 184 13.69 14.04 -6.01
N PRO A 185 13.46 15.36 -5.89
CA PRO A 185 12.16 15.92 -5.48
C PRO A 185 10.96 15.50 -6.34
N ILE A 186 11.20 15.04 -7.58
CA ILE A 186 10.15 14.62 -8.52
C ILE A 186 9.81 13.12 -8.44
N THR A 187 10.49 12.34 -7.59
CA THR A 187 10.28 10.88 -7.51
C THR A 187 9.44 10.46 -6.31
N ASP A 188 9.21 11.34 -5.36
CA ASP A 188 8.45 11.11 -4.12
C ASP A 188 8.89 9.86 -3.34
N HIS A 189 10.15 9.41 -3.52
CA HIS A 189 10.66 8.26 -2.79
C HIS A 189 12.14 8.41 -2.41
N SER A 190 12.51 7.74 -1.32
CA SER A 190 13.89 7.48 -0.92
C SER A 190 14.37 6.18 -1.51
N LEU A 191 15.62 6.15 -1.99
CA LEU A 191 16.23 4.93 -2.52
C LEU A 191 16.28 3.83 -1.46
N ASP A 192 16.22 2.57 -1.89
CA ASP A 192 16.30 1.39 -1.02
C ASP A 192 17.58 1.35 -0.18
N GLU A 193 18.67 1.94 -0.67
CA GLU A 193 19.89 2.20 0.11
C GLU A 193 19.59 2.89 1.45
N PHE A 194 18.87 4.02 1.41
CA PHE A 194 18.56 4.81 2.60
C PHE A 194 17.45 4.18 3.42
N THR A 195 16.49 3.54 2.76
CA THR A 195 15.38 2.83 3.40
C THR A 195 15.89 1.67 4.26
N VAL A 196 16.81 0.86 3.75
CA VAL A 196 17.40 -0.26 4.50
C VAL A 196 18.32 0.25 5.62
N GLU A 197 19.08 1.32 5.41
CA GLU A 197 19.87 1.92 6.49
C GLU A 197 18.97 2.53 7.60
N ALA A 198 17.85 3.15 7.23
CA ALA A 198 16.85 3.60 8.19
C ALA A 198 16.22 2.43 8.96
N LEU A 199 15.91 1.33 8.26
CA LEU A 199 15.42 0.10 8.89
C LEU A 199 16.40 -0.41 9.95
N LYS A 200 17.67 -0.57 9.63
CA LYS A 200 18.70 -1.03 10.57
C LYS A 200 18.79 -0.12 11.81
N ARG A 201 18.81 1.20 11.61
CA ARG A 201 18.82 2.18 12.71
C ARG A 201 17.55 2.08 13.56
N THR A 202 16.37 1.99 12.94
CA THR A 202 15.11 1.82 13.65
C THR A 202 15.13 0.59 14.56
N LEU A 203 15.70 -0.53 14.08
CA LEU A 203 15.85 -1.75 14.87
C LEU A 203 16.84 -1.60 16.03
N GLN A 204 17.93 -0.86 15.83
CA GLN A 204 18.94 -0.60 16.88
C GLN A 204 18.42 0.34 17.96
N ASP A 205 17.73 1.41 17.56
CA ASP A 205 17.34 2.50 18.47
C ASP A 205 16.04 2.21 19.23
N HIS A 206 15.12 1.39 18.65
CA HIS A 206 13.75 1.23 19.16
C HIS A 206 13.32 -0.21 19.42
N ASP A 207 14.05 -1.21 18.94
CA ASP A 207 13.78 -2.65 19.06
C ASP A 207 12.30 -3.03 18.81
N PRO A 208 11.69 -2.64 17.67
CA PRO A 208 10.31 -2.95 17.38
C PRO A 208 10.12 -4.45 17.15
N ARG A 209 9.00 -4.99 17.63
CA ARG A 209 8.62 -6.40 17.43
C ARG A 209 7.87 -6.63 16.12
N PHE A 210 7.29 -5.59 15.57
CA PHE A 210 6.65 -5.61 14.27
C PHE A 210 7.10 -4.40 13.44
N THR A 211 7.65 -4.66 12.25
CA THR A 211 8.11 -3.62 11.33
C THR A 211 7.51 -3.83 9.95
N PHE A 212 6.85 -2.79 9.45
CA PHE A 212 6.34 -2.71 8.09
C PHE A 212 7.30 -1.90 7.22
N VAL A 213 7.76 -2.49 6.10
CA VAL A 213 8.81 -1.94 5.23
C VAL A 213 8.31 -1.91 3.79
N ASN A 214 8.54 -0.79 3.10
CA ASN A 214 8.37 -0.70 1.66
C ASN A 214 9.70 -0.36 0.99
N LEU A 215 10.12 -1.16 0.00
CA LEU A 215 11.26 -0.94 -0.87
C LEU A 215 10.75 -0.51 -2.25
N GLY A 216 10.99 0.74 -2.63
CA GLY A 216 10.34 1.39 -3.76
C GLY A 216 11.14 1.46 -5.06
N ASP A 217 12.43 1.09 -5.05
CA ASP A 217 13.31 1.27 -6.23
C ASP A 217 12.79 0.49 -7.44
N MET A 218 12.34 -0.75 -7.24
CA MET A 218 11.86 -1.59 -8.35
C MET A 218 10.70 -0.91 -9.07
N ASP A 219 9.73 -0.39 -8.35
CA ASP A 219 8.58 0.31 -8.93
C ASP A 219 9.01 1.61 -9.63
N ARG A 220 9.74 2.48 -8.93
CA ARG A 220 10.14 3.78 -9.48
C ARG A 220 11.02 3.69 -10.71
N PHE A 221 12.03 2.83 -10.67
CA PHE A 221 12.87 2.60 -11.84
C PHE A 221 12.14 1.80 -12.93
N GLY A 222 11.17 0.96 -12.55
CA GLY A 222 10.26 0.31 -13.49
C GLY A 222 9.44 1.31 -14.30
N HIS A 223 8.82 2.28 -13.63
CA HIS A 223 8.09 3.36 -14.28
C HIS A 223 8.96 4.20 -15.22
N MET A 224 10.17 4.60 -14.77
CA MET A 224 11.06 5.51 -15.49
C MET A 224 11.92 4.82 -16.56
N ASP A 225 11.88 3.51 -16.66
CA ASP A 225 12.74 2.77 -17.60
C ASP A 225 12.25 2.90 -19.03
N LEU A 226 12.78 3.89 -19.75
CA LEU A 226 12.48 4.11 -21.17
C LEU A 226 12.84 2.91 -22.07
N THR A 227 13.65 1.97 -21.56
CA THR A 227 13.97 0.71 -22.24
C THR A 227 13.05 -0.44 -21.79
N GLY A 228 12.07 -0.16 -20.93
CA GLY A 228 11.23 -1.15 -20.24
C GLY A 228 10.47 -2.10 -21.17
N TYR A 229 10.07 -1.61 -22.33
CA TYR A 229 9.44 -2.45 -23.35
C TYR A 229 10.37 -3.55 -23.90
N SER A 230 11.68 -3.27 -24.03
CA SER A 230 12.64 -4.17 -24.69
C SER A 230 13.73 -4.74 -23.76
N LEU A 231 14.42 -3.87 -23.02
CA LEU A 231 15.63 -4.25 -22.28
C LEU A 231 15.43 -4.25 -20.77
N ARG A 232 14.56 -3.41 -20.24
CA ARG A 232 14.32 -3.22 -18.81
C ARG A 232 15.60 -2.96 -18.01
N ALA A 233 16.49 -2.11 -18.56
CA ALA A 233 17.84 -1.93 -18.04
C ALA A 233 17.85 -1.32 -16.64
N ALA A 234 17.13 -0.23 -16.42
CA ALA A 234 17.03 0.43 -15.12
C ALA A 234 16.27 -0.46 -14.11
N ARG A 235 15.19 -1.12 -14.56
CA ARG A 235 14.41 -2.07 -13.77
C ARG A 235 15.28 -3.24 -13.28
N ASN A 236 16.02 -3.87 -14.16
CA ASN A 236 16.89 -5.01 -13.79
C ASN A 236 17.96 -4.59 -12.78
N GLN A 237 18.53 -3.38 -12.92
CA GLN A 237 19.47 -2.84 -11.96
C GLN A 237 18.81 -2.58 -10.59
N ALA A 238 17.57 -2.08 -10.57
CA ALA A 238 16.83 -1.86 -9.34
C ALA A 238 16.53 -3.19 -8.61
N VAL A 239 16.06 -4.21 -9.32
CA VAL A 239 15.82 -5.54 -8.75
C VAL A 239 17.09 -6.10 -8.09
N TRP A 240 18.22 -6.03 -8.79
CA TRP A 240 19.50 -6.50 -8.26
C TRP A 240 19.95 -5.68 -7.04
N ASN A 241 19.79 -4.36 -7.08
CA ASN A 241 20.17 -3.47 -5.97
C ASN A 241 19.32 -3.74 -4.72
N SER A 242 18.00 -3.81 -4.85
CA SER A 242 17.09 -4.09 -3.74
C SER A 242 17.39 -5.46 -3.11
N ASP A 243 17.64 -6.49 -3.93
CA ASP A 243 18.06 -7.82 -3.45
C ASP A 243 19.38 -7.76 -2.66
N HIS A 244 20.37 -7.00 -3.17
CA HIS A 244 21.64 -6.80 -2.47
C HIS A 244 21.46 -6.07 -1.13
N LYS A 245 20.55 -5.09 -1.04
CA LYS A 245 20.22 -4.42 0.23
C LYS A 245 19.56 -5.36 1.22
N LEU A 246 18.74 -6.29 0.78
CA LEU A 246 18.18 -7.35 1.61
C LEU A 246 19.24 -8.36 2.07
N TYR A 247 20.25 -8.66 1.26
CA TYR A 247 21.43 -9.42 1.71
C TYR A 247 22.17 -8.69 2.85
N GLN A 248 22.39 -7.39 2.72
CA GLN A 248 23.00 -6.58 3.77
C GLN A 248 22.13 -6.51 5.03
N PHE A 249 20.81 -6.50 4.89
CA PHE A 249 19.88 -6.57 6.01
C PHE A 249 19.97 -7.93 6.73
N GLU A 250 20.01 -9.05 6.00
CA GLU A 250 20.21 -10.36 6.62
C GLU A 250 21.55 -10.43 7.38
N SER A 251 22.63 -9.91 6.79
CA SER A 251 23.95 -9.86 7.45
C SER A 251 23.85 -9.08 8.77
N PHE A 252 23.19 -7.92 8.76
CA PHE A 252 22.94 -7.15 9.96
C PHE A 252 22.15 -7.92 11.03
N LEU A 253 21.08 -8.64 10.64
CA LEU A 253 20.29 -9.45 11.57
C LEU A 253 21.12 -10.56 12.21
N ARG A 254 22.05 -11.19 11.45
CA ARG A 254 22.95 -12.22 11.94
C ARG A 254 24.01 -11.64 12.88
N GLU A 255 24.64 -10.55 12.51
CA GLU A 255 25.68 -9.87 13.30
C GLU A 255 25.15 -9.35 14.63
N THR A 256 23.88 -8.93 14.67
CA THR A 256 23.23 -8.40 15.88
C THR A 256 22.49 -9.48 16.69
N GLY A 257 22.56 -10.77 16.27
CA GLY A 257 21.86 -11.88 16.94
C GLY A 257 20.34 -11.85 16.79
N ARG A 258 19.79 -11.06 15.85
CA ARG A 258 18.35 -10.94 15.61
C ARG A 258 17.82 -12.01 14.66
N TRP A 259 18.69 -12.65 13.88
CA TRP A 259 18.26 -13.62 12.86
C TRP A 259 17.43 -14.76 13.43
N ASP A 260 17.85 -15.35 14.55
CA ASP A 260 17.18 -16.52 15.12
C ASP A 260 15.79 -16.21 15.73
N ARG A 261 15.46 -14.93 15.84
CA ARG A 261 14.12 -14.47 16.24
C ARG A 261 13.34 -13.82 15.10
N SER A 262 13.91 -13.76 13.90
CA SER A 262 13.30 -13.12 12.74
C SER A 262 12.28 -14.01 12.04
N VAL A 263 11.09 -13.47 11.82
CA VAL A 263 10.08 -13.92 10.89
C VAL A 263 9.97 -12.85 9.80
N ILE A 264 10.21 -13.22 8.55
CA ILE A 264 10.28 -12.29 7.42
C ILE A 264 9.20 -12.69 6.41
N MET A 265 8.17 -11.88 6.27
CA MET A 265 7.15 -12.00 5.23
C MET A 265 7.51 -11.05 4.11
N VAL A 266 7.66 -11.57 2.90
CA VAL A 266 7.99 -10.78 1.70
C VAL A 266 6.90 -10.97 0.66
N LEU A 267 6.43 -9.86 0.10
CA LEU A 267 5.49 -9.85 -1.00
C LEU A 267 5.67 -8.58 -1.84
N ALA A 268 5.11 -8.56 -3.04
CA ALA A 268 4.87 -7.30 -3.73
C ALA A 268 3.43 -6.81 -3.50
N ASP A 269 3.18 -5.55 -3.76
CA ASP A 269 1.86 -4.94 -3.72
C ASP A 269 1.15 -5.04 -5.07
N HIS A 270 1.89 -5.08 -6.15
CA HIS A 270 1.50 -5.35 -7.53
C HIS A 270 2.72 -5.77 -8.35
N ALA A 271 2.50 -6.22 -9.58
CA ALA A 271 3.55 -6.38 -10.58
C ALA A 271 3.64 -5.13 -11.48
N MET A 272 4.48 -5.17 -12.51
CA MET A 272 4.71 -4.08 -13.46
C MET A 272 4.50 -4.57 -14.89
N ASP A 273 3.83 -3.74 -15.70
CA ASP A 273 3.74 -3.87 -17.14
C ASP A 273 4.41 -2.68 -17.84
N TRP A 274 4.73 -2.80 -19.12
CA TRP A 274 5.34 -1.73 -19.90
C TRP A 274 4.56 -1.51 -21.19
N SER A 275 3.99 -0.31 -21.30
CA SER A 275 3.26 0.09 -22.49
C SER A 275 4.20 0.31 -23.68
N VAL A 276 3.73 -0.07 -24.85
CA VAL A 276 4.34 0.36 -26.12
C VAL A 276 4.03 1.84 -26.32
N PRO A 277 4.96 2.67 -26.83
CA PRO A 277 4.76 4.12 -26.93
C PRO A 277 3.49 4.56 -27.65
N GLU A 278 3.03 3.77 -28.65
CA GLU A 278 1.84 4.05 -29.44
C GLU A 278 0.53 3.60 -28.80
N ASN A 279 0.60 2.77 -27.75
CA ASN A 279 -0.55 2.15 -27.11
C ASN A 279 -1.07 3.01 -25.94
N LEU A 280 -1.64 4.15 -26.28
CA LEU A 280 -2.23 5.09 -25.34
C LEU A 280 -3.75 5.13 -25.46
N ILE A 281 -4.43 5.21 -24.33
CA ILE A 281 -5.89 5.34 -24.23
C ILE A 281 -6.19 6.73 -23.63
N SER A 282 -6.84 7.60 -24.39
CA SER A 282 -7.32 8.86 -23.87
C SER A 282 -8.82 8.77 -23.57
N ALA A 283 -9.13 8.51 -22.31
CA ALA A 283 -10.51 8.52 -21.84
C ALA A 283 -11.08 9.95 -21.87
N GLN A 284 -10.33 10.96 -21.38
CA GLN A 284 -10.77 12.36 -21.40
C GLN A 284 -11.08 12.83 -22.82
N GLY A 285 -10.21 12.52 -23.79
CA GLY A 285 -10.44 12.90 -25.18
C GLY A 285 -11.72 12.30 -25.76
N ALA A 286 -12.10 11.08 -25.36
CA ALA A 286 -13.35 10.45 -25.78
C ALA A 286 -14.58 11.11 -25.12
N LEU A 287 -14.49 11.44 -23.83
CA LEU A 287 -15.56 12.15 -23.13
C LEU A 287 -15.78 13.55 -23.70
N ASP A 288 -14.72 14.29 -24.01
CA ASP A 288 -14.78 15.62 -24.62
C ASP A 288 -15.40 15.62 -26.03
N ALA A 289 -15.25 14.52 -26.75
CA ALA A 289 -15.83 14.35 -28.08
C ALA A 289 -17.32 14.02 -28.05
N ASP A 290 -17.85 13.52 -26.92
CA ASP A 290 -19.28 13.17 -26.77
C ASP A 290 -20.02 14.28 -26.01
N PRO A 291 -20.97 14.99 -26.67
CA PRO A 291 -21.74 16.07 -26.00
C PRO A 291 -22.55 15.62 -24.79
N ALA A 292 -22.91 14.34 -24.71
CA ALA A 292 -23.66 13.77 -23.58
C ALA A 292 -22.78 13.47 -22.37
N LEU A 293 -21.44 13.41 -22.54
CA LEU A 293 -20.49 13.07 -21.47
C LEU A 293 -19.58 14.23 -21.07
N ARG A 294 -19.40 15.21 -21.97
CA ARG A 294 -18.51 16.35 -21.75
C ARG A 294 -18.84 17.05 -20.42
N ASP A 295 -17.81 17.31 -19.61
CA ASP A 295 -17.89 17.98 -18.32
C ASP A 295 -18.81 17.29 -17.30
N ARG A 296 -19.13 15.99 -17.49
CA ARG A 296 -20.03 15.24 -16.60
C ARG A 296 -19.34 14.17 -15.76
N PHE A 297 -18.09 13.91 -16.04
CA PHE A 297 -17.30 12.92 -15.30
C PHE A 297 -15.95 13.49 -14.87
N GLY A 298 -15.64 13.26 -13.60
CA GLY A 298 -14.28 13.34 -13.12
C GLY A 298 -13.55 12.01 -13.37
N ILE A 299 -12.31 12.07 -13.84
CA ILE A 299 -11.46 10.91 -14.08
C ILE A 299 -10.30 10.96 -13.10
N ALA A 300 -10.07 9.87 -12.37
CA ALA A 300 -8.81 9.67 -11.68
C ALA A 300 -7.98 8.65 -12.46
N GLN A 301 -6.84 9.11 -12.97
CA GLN A 301 -5.94 8.32 -13.81
C GLN A 301 -4.97 7.52 -12.97
N ASN A 302 -4.94 6.22 -13.17
CA ASN A 302 -4.13 5.28 -12.42
C ASN A 302 -3.29 4.35 -13.33
N GLY A 303 -2.89 4.82 -14.51
CA GLY A 303 -2.00 4.12 -15.43
C GLY A 303 -2.64 2.93 -16.15
N GLY A 304 -2.67 1.76 -15.53
CA GLY A 304 -3.30 0.56 -16.08
C GLY A 304 -4.82 0.50 -15.90
N ALA A 305 -5.37 1.38 -15.06
CA ALA A 305 -6.79 1.53 -14.82
C ALA A 305 -7.17 3.02 -14.68
N ASP A 306 -8.39 3.38 -15.09
CA ASP A 306 -9.00 4.67 -14.78
C ASP A 306 -10.31 4.46 -14.04
N THR A 307 -10.59 5.37 -13.10
CA THR A 307 -11.86 5.44 -12.40
C THR A 307 -12.64 6.68 -12.84
N PHE A 308 -13.95 6.51 -13.01
CA PHE A 308 -14.85 7.55 -13.51
C PHE A 308 -15.91 7.86 -12.48
N THR A 309 -16.01 9.12 -12.11
CA THR A 309 -16.98 9.62 -11.13
C THR A 309 -17.94 10.60 -11.78
N PHE A 310 -19.23 10.34 -11.73
CA PHE A 310 -20.24 11.25 -12.27
C PHE A 310 -20.35 12.51 -11.41
N ILE A 311 -20.25 13.67 -12.05
CA ILE A 311 -20.28 15.00 -11.42
C ILE A 311 -21.43 15.88 -11.93
N GLY A 312 -22.32 15.33 -12.78
CA GLY A 312 -23.48 16.04 -13.32
C GLY A 312 -24.71 16.01 -12.41
N ASP A 313 -25.88 16.32 -12.96
CA ASP A 313 -27.17 16.24 -12.24
C ASP A 313 -27.46 14.79 -11.84
N PRO A 314 -27.68 14.48 -10.56
CA PRO A 314 -28.00 13.13 -10.09
C PRO A 314 -29.14 12.42 -10.82
N ALA A 315 -30.11 13.17 -11.36
CA ALA A 315 -31.22 12.62 -12.12
C ALA A 315 -30.79 12.02 -13.47
N GLU A 316 -29.64 12.43 -14.00
CA GLU A 316 -29.09 11.97 -15.28
C GLU A 316 -28.02 10.86 -15.11
N ARG A 317 -27.63 10.54 -13.85
CA ARG A 317 -26.50 9.64 -13.56
C ARG A 317 -26.62 8.29 -14.29
N GLU A 318 -27.77 7.63 -14.20
CA GLU A 318 -27.97 6.30 -14.77
C GLU A 318 -27.76 6.30 -16.30
N SER A 319 -28.38 7.27 -17.00
CA SER A 319 -28.23 7.39 -18.45
C SER A 319 -26.84 7.81 -18.88
N ALA A 320 -26.18 8.68 -18.11
CA ALA A 320 -24.81 9.12 -18.39
C ALA A 320 -23.80 7.98 -18.18
N VAL A 321 -23.93 7.18 -17.11
CA VAL A 321 -23.08 6.01 -16.85
C VAL A 321 -23.28 4.93 -17.92
N ALA A 322 -24.52 4.70 -18.35
CA ALA A 322 -24.79 3.78 -19.46
C ALA A 322 -24.07 4.24 -20.75
N ARG A 323 -24.15 5.54 -21.08
CA ARG A 323 -23.45 6.11 -22.24
C ARG A 323 -21.93 6.05 -22.08
N LEU A 324 -21.41 6.36 -20.88
CA LEU A 324 -19.97 6.22 -20.57
C LEU A 324 -19.47 4.82 -20.88
N ARG A 325 -20.18 3.79 -20.43
CA ARG A 325 -19.81 2.37 -20.68
C ARG A 325 -19.70 2.07 -22.18
N GLU A 326 -20.63 2.56 -22.99
CA GLU A 326 -20.57 2.37 -24.46
C GLU A 326 -19.35 3.04 -25.06
N VAL A 327 -19.08 4.28 -24.70
CA VAL A 327 -17.98 5.09 -25.24
C VAL A 327 -16.62 4.51 -24.82
N VAL A 328 -16.44 4.21 -23.55
CA VAL A 328 -15.17 3.70 -23.02
C VAL A 328 -14.90 2.28 -23.52
N ALA A 329 -15.92 1.41 -23.60
CA ALA A 329 -15.77 0.07 -24.17
C ALA A 329 -15.33 0.04 -25.64
N ALA A 330 -15.63 1.11 -26.40
CA ALA A 330 -15.26 1.22 -27.79
C ALA A 330 -13.82 1.73 -28.02
N LEU A 331 -13.13 2.19 -26.97
CA LEU A 331 -11.77 2.69 -27.08
C LEU A 331 -10.78 1.56 -27.34
N PRO A 332 -9.90 1.71 -28.33
CA PRO A 332 -8.82 0.76 -28.55
C PRO A 332 -7.94 0.65 -27.30
N GLY A 333 -7.60 -0.56 -26.91
CA GLY A 333 -6.73 -0.83 -25.76
C GLY A 333 -7.48 -1.02 -24.43
N VAL A 334 -8.75 -0.67 -24.32
CA VAL A 334 -9.57 -1.00 -23.14
C VAL A 334 -9.81 -2.51 -23.12
N ASN A 335 -9.47 -3.14 -21.98
CA ASN A 335 -9.62 -4.57 -21.78
C ASN A 335 -10.97 -4.89 -21.16
N ARG A 336 -11.30 -4.24 -20.05
CA ARG A 336 -12.50 -4.57 -19.28
C ARG A 336 -13.08 -3.35 -18.54
N LEU A 337 -14.40 -3.39 -18.37
CA LEU A 337 -15.14 -2.45 -17.55
C LEU A 337 -15.74 -3.18 -16.36
N TYR A 338 -15.56 -2.59 -15.16
CA TYR A 338 -16.10 -3.12 -13.93
C TYR A 338 -17.06 -2.13 -13.28
N ASP A 339 -18.08 -2.65 -12.65
CA ASP A 339 -18.75 -1.92 -11.59
C ASP A 339 -17.82 -1.92 -10.35
N PRO A 340 -17.58 -0.76 -9.70
CA PRO A 340 -16.77 -0.73 -8.48
C PRO A 340 -17.21 -1.71 -7.39
N ALA A 341 -18.49 -2.04 -7.31
CA ALA A 341 -19.03 -3.01 -6.36
C ALA A 341 -18.58 -4.44 -6.65
N GLU A 342 -18.38 -4.83 -7.92
CA GLU A 342 -17.86 -6.17 -8.31
C GLU A 342 -16.45 -6.40 -7.73
N LEU A 343 -15.67 -5.32 -7.61
CA LEU A 343 -14.30 -5.34 -7.10
C LEU A 343 -14.22 -4.97 -5.61
N ARG A 344 -15.37 -4.73 -4.95
CA ARG A 344 -15.42 -4.29 -3.56
C ARG A 344 -14.61 -3.02 -3.28
N LEU A 345 -14.61 -2.05 -4.20
CA LEU A 345 -13.84 -0.82 -4.10
C LEU A 345 -14.51 0.25 -3.23
N GLY A 346 -15.84 0.15 -3.06
CA GLY A 346 -16.60 1.16 -2.33
C GLY A 346 -16.84 2.46 -3.11
N PRO A 347 -17.56 3.42 -2.50
CA PRO A 347 -18.08 4.58 -3.21
C PRO A 347 -17.03 5.58 -3.69
N ARG A 348 -15.81 5.56 -3.14
CA ARG A 348 -14.72 6.47 -3.56
C ARG A 348 -14.14 6.11 -4.94
N ALA A 349 -14.39 4.90 -5.43
CA ALA A 349 -13.98 4.48 -6.77
C ALA A 349 -14.88 5.03 -7.91
N GLY A 350 -15.90 5.81 -7.58
CA GLY A 350 -16.81 6.40 -8.56
C GLY A 350 -17.85 5.43 -9.11
N ASP A 351 -18.16 5.54 -10.39
CA ASP A 351 -19.25 4.86 -11.09
C ASP A 351 -18.81 3.75 -12.04
N LEU A 352 -17.57 3.82 -12.50
CA LEU A 352 -17.01 2.87 -13.47
C LEU A 352 -15.51 2.75 -13.26
N VAL A 353 -14.98 1.55 -13.41
CA VAL A 353 -13.55 1.27 -13.55
C VAL A 353 -13.29 0.68 -14.92
N ALA A 354 -12.32 1.24 -15.64
CA ALA A 354 -11.83 0.66 -16.90
C ALA A 354 -10.39 0.21 -16.74
N THR A 355 -10.05 -0.96 -17.29
CA THR A 355 -8.67 -1.48 -17.32
C THR A 355 -8.17 -1.60 -18.75
N CYS A 356 -6.86 -1.53 -18.93
CA CYS A 356 -6.25 -1.67 -20.25
C CYS A 356 -5.76 -3.09 -20.53
N HIS A 357 -5.52 -3.40 -21.81
CA HIS A 357 -4.77 -4.58 -22.21
C HIS A 357 -3.29 -4.48 -21.85
N GLN A 358 -2.62 -5.63 -21.75
CA GLN A 358 -1.16 -5.68 -21.62
C GLN A 358 -0.47 -4.84 -22.70
N GLY A 359 0.54 -4.07 -22.31
CA GLY A 359 1.28 -3.19 -23.21
C GLY A 359 0.54 -1.91 -23.60
N TRP A 360 -0.60 -1.61 -22.96
CA TRP A 360 -1.37 -0.37 -23.09
C TRP A 360 -1.35 0.41 -21.78
N ARG A 361 -1.71 1.70 -21.84
CA ARG A 361 -1.97 2.52 -20.65
C ARG A 361 -2.97 3.62 -20.93
N PHE A 362 -3.65 4.06 -19.89
CA PHE A 362 -4.42 5.30 -19.92
C PHE A 362 -3.47 6.52 -19.85
N SER A 363 -3.70 7.49 -20.69
CA SER A 363 -2.94 8.75 -20.73
C SER A 363 -3.73 9.80 -21.48
N ASP A 364 -3.90 10.96 -20.90
CA ASP A 364 -4.57 12.08 -21.60
C ASP A 364 -3.72 12.65 -22.72
N PRO A 365 -4.37 13.15 -23.80
CA PRO A 365 -3.68 13.78 -24.90
C PRO A 365 -3.22 15.18 -24.49
N THR A 366 -2.19 15.27 -23.69
CA THR A 366 -1.48 16.53 -23.50
C THR A 366 -0.33 16.60 -24.49
N PRO A 367 0.13 17.81 -24.92
CA PRO A 367 1.34 17.95 -25.74
C PRO A 367 2.58 17.30 -25.12
N ILE A 368 2.51 16.99 -23.83
CA ILE A 368 3.55 16.32 -23.05
C ILE A 368 2.85 15.16 -22.31
N SER A 369 2.28 14.21 -23.05
CA SER A 369 1.80 12.99 -22.44
C SER A 369 2.97 12.28 -21.78
N ASN A 370 2.77 11.77 -20.56
CA ASN A 370 3.78 11.12 -19.76
C ASN A 370 4.52 10.05 -20.57
N PRO A 371 5.81 10.22 -20.89
CA PRO A 371 6.56 9.30 -21.74
C PRO A 371 6.99 8.02 -21.02
N ILE A 372 6.72 7.88 -19.71
CA ILE A 372 7.16 6.71 -18.96
C ILE A 372 6.31 5.49 -19.29
N PRO A 373 6.96 4.38 -19.72
CA PRO A 373 6.24 3.21 -20.22
C PRO A 373 5.73 2.30 -19.09
N GLY A 374 6.37 2.27 -17.93
CA GLY A 374 5.98 1.40 -16.82
C GLY A 374 4.66 1.81 -16.22
N ASN A 375 3.75 0.84 -16.08
CA ASN A 375 2.46 1.05 -15.43
C ASN A 375 1.97 -0.24 -14.74
N HIS A 376 0.94 -0.09 -13.94
CA HIS A 376 0.25 -1.16 -13.23
C HIS A 376 -1.20 -0.73 -12.99
N GLY A 377 -2.00 -1.55 -12.29
CA GLY A 377 -3.41 -1.25 -12.00
C GLY A 377 -4.39 -2.19 -12.68
N HIS A 378 -3.94 -2.95 -13.69
CA HIS A 378 -4.76 -3.85 -14.51
C HIS A 378 -4.41 -5.33 -14.27
N GLU A 379 -5.15 -6.25 -14.88
CA GLU A 379 -5.16 -7.67 -14.55
C GLU A 379 -3.80 -8.36 -14.66
N VAL A 380 -2.96 -7.98 -15.62
CA VAL A 380 -1.64 -8.61 -15.81
C VAL A 380 -0.65 -8.25 -14.70
N THR A 381 -0.97 -7.23 -13.91
CA THR A 381 -0.14 -6.81 -12.76
C THR A 381 -0.66 -7.33 -11.41
N LEU A 382 -1.69 -8.21 -11.42
CA LEU A 382 -2.19 -8.87 -10.20
C LEU A 382 -1.23 -9.92 -9.63
N PRO A 383 -0.61 -10.82 -10.43
CA PRO A 383 0.27 -11.84 -9.86
C PRO A 383 1.50 -11.24 -9.18
N ILE A 384 1.75 -11.65 -7.93
CA ILE A 384 2.87 -11.14 -7.11
C ILE A 384 3.68 -12.29 -6.50
N PRO A 385 4.97 -12.09 -6.15
CA PRO A 385 5.65 -12.99 -5.23
C PRO A 385 5.08 -12.85 -3.81
N PHE A 386 4.96 -13.97 -3.10
CA PHE A 386 4.59 -14.00 -1.68
C PHE A 386 5.26 -15.20 -1.01
N PHE A 387 6.06 -14.95 0.04
CA PHE A 387 6.68 -16.00 0.83
C PHE A 387 6.97 -15.55 2.27
N ILE A 388 7.15 -16.54 3.16
CA ILE A 388 7.52 -16.32 4.55
C ILE A 388 8.80 -17.09 4.82
N SER A 389 9.79 -16.43 5.41
CA SER A 389 11.13 -16.96 5.71
C SER A 389 11.63 -16.41 7.05
N GLY A 390 12.88 -16.61 7.37
CA GLY A 390 13.53 -16.10 8.58
C GLY A 390 14.26 -17.20 9.35
N GLY A 391 14.90 -16.81 10.45
CA GLY A 391 15.65 -17.73 11.30
C GLY A 391 14.87 -18.27 12.50
N HIS A 392 13.67 -17.73 12.76
CA HIS A 392 12.90 -18.18 13.91
C HIS A 392 12.40 -19.63 13.73
N ARG A 393 12.52 -20.44 14.78
CA ARG A 393 12.19 -21.88 14.79
C ARG A 393 10.75 -22.23 14.39
N MET A 394 9.81 -21.29 14.49
CA MET A 394 8.42 -21.54 14.07
C MET A 394 8.22 -21.42 12.55
N VAL A 395 9.18 -20.87 11.81
CA VAL A 395 9.07 -20.74 10.36
C VAL A 395 9.32 -22.10 9.71
N ARG A 396 8.36 -22.58 8.93
CA ARG A 396 8.53 -23.80 8.16
C ARG A 396 9.46 -23.58 6.96
N HIS A 397 10.33 -24.56 6.73
CA HIS A 397 11.32 -24.49 5.68
C HIS A 397 10.99 -25.39 4.48
N GLY A 398 11.36 -24.90 3.27
CA GLY A 398 11.28 -25.67 2.04
C GLY A 398 9.86 -26.05 1.60
N GLN A 399 8.88 -25.24 1.96
CA GLN A 399 7.48 -25.49 1.60
C GLN A 399 7.07 -24.70 0.35
N SER A 400 6.26 -25.34 -0.48
CA SER A 400 5.58 -24.69 -1.63
C SER A 400 4.09 -24.95 -1.50
N ILE A 401 3.31 -23.89 -1.35
CA ILE A 401 1.87 -23.93 -1.09
C ILE A 401 1.15 -23.33 -2.28
N ASP A 402 0.16 -24.04 -2.80
CA ASP A 402 -0.66 -23.63 -3.95
C ASP A 402 -1.98 -22.94 -3.55
N ARG A 403 -2.28 -22.89 -2.24
CA ARG A 403 -3.44 -22.12 -1.75
C ARG A 403 -3.35 -20.70 -2.26
N PRO A 404 -4.42 -20.17 -2.88
CA PRO A 404 -4.46 -18.75 -3.24
C PRO A 404 -4.30 -17.86 -2.02
N VAL A 405 -3.42 -16.86 -2.14
CA VAL A 405 -3.22 -15.80 -1.15
C VAL A 405 -3.28 -14.44 -1.83
N THR A 406 -3.66 -13.43 -1.05
CA THR A 406 -3.70 -12.05 -1.54
C THR A 406 -3.03 -11.12 -0.53
N THR A 407 -2.92 -9.85 -0.88
CA THR A 407 -2.45 -8.80 0.03
C THR A 407 -3.31 -8.66 1.29
N LEU A 408 -4.58 -9.10 1.27
CA LEU A 408 -5.46 -9.16 2.45
C LEU A 408 -4.96 -10.13 3.52
N ASP A 409 -4.19 -11.17 3.16
CA ASP A 409 -3.79 -12.23 4.08
C ASP A 409 -2.66 -11.80 5.03
N VAL A 410 -2.05 -10.62 4.80
CA VAL A 410 -0.98 -10.08 5.64
C VAL A 410 -1.49 -9.71 7.04
N ALA A 411 -2.49 -8.84 7.14
CA ALA A 411 -3.00 -8.40 8.45
C ALA A 411 -3.53 -9.54 9.33
N PRO A 412 -4.34 -10.49 8.84
CA PRO A 412 -4.77 -11.62 9.66
C PRO A 412 -3.61 -12.54 10.06
N THR A 413 -2.56 -12.68 9.23
CA THR A 413 -1.34 -13.42 9.60
C THR A 413 -0.60 -12.71 10.74
N VAL A 414 -0.40 -11.40 10.64
CA VAL A 414 0.21 -10.59 11.71
C VAL A 414 -0.63 -10.69 12.98
N ALA A 415 -1.95 -10.47 12.90
CA ALA A 415 -2.86 -10.56 14.03
C ALA A 415 -2.79 -11.94 14.71
N HIS A 416 -2.79 -13.01 13.90
CA HIS A 416 -2.67 -14.38 14.41
C HIS A 416 -1.39 -14.60 15.21
N LEU A 417 -0.23 -14.18 14.67
CA LEU A 417 1.07 -14.32 15.33
C LEU A 417 1.13 -13.57 16.67
N PHE A 418 0.53 -12.38 16.75
CA PHE A 418 0.46 -11.61 17.99
C PHE A 418 -0.73 -11.96 18.89
N GLY A 419 -1.50 -13.01 18.58
CA GLY A 419 -2.63 -13.46 19.37
C GLY A 419 -3.82 -12.51 19.38
N LEU A 420 -3.98 -11.73 18.31
CA LEU A 420 -5.10 -10.82 18.14
C LEU A 420 -6.22 -11.47 17.32
N SER A 421 -7.46 -11.03 17.55
CA SER A 421 -8.58 -11.46 16.72
C SER A 421 -8.41 -10.99 15.30
N HIS A 422 -8.74 -11.84 14.34
CA HIS A 422 -8.76 -11.52 12.91
C HIS A 422 -10.07 -11.95 12.22
N GLN A 423 -11.10 -12.26 13.02
CA GLN A 423 -12.40 -12.76 12.52
C GLN A 423 -13.20 -11.70 11.77
N ASP A 424 -12.88 -10.43 11.97
CA ASP A 424 -13.48 -9.27 11.31
C ASP A 424 -12.77 -8.88 10.01
N MET A 425 -11.69 -9.58 9.66
CA MET A 425 -10.92 -9.37 8.43
C MET A 425 -11.48 -10.21 7.28
N ASP A 426 -11.30 -9.75 6.04
CA ASP A 426 -11.71 -10.46 4.83
C ASP A 426 -10.64 -11.48 4.38
N GLY A 427 -9.37 -11.24 4.72
CA GLY A 427 -8.26 -12.15 4.46
C GLY A 427 -8.19 -13.32 5.45
N SER A 428 -7.31 -14.28 5.18
CA SER A 428 -7.07 -15.47 5.99
C SER A 428 -5.59 -15.59 6.41
N PRO A 429 -5.27 -16.00 7.63
CA PRO A 429 -3.88 -16.10 8.05
C PRO A 429 -3.13 -17.22 7.30
N ALA A 430 -1.87 -16.95 6.97
CA ALA A 430 -0.96 -17.87 6.28
C ALA A 430 -0.33 -18.88 7.27
N VAL A 431 -1.17 -19.65 7.98
CA VAL A 431 -0.75 -20.53 9.07
C VAL A 431 0.13 -21.69 8.62
N GLU A 432 0.03 -22.08 7.35
CA GLU A 432 0.82 -23.17 6.76
C GLU A 432 2.33 -22.90 6.78
N ALA A 433 2.72 -21.62 6.91
CA ALA A 433 4.11 -21.22 6.98
C ALA A 433 4.75 -21.41 8.37
N PHE A 434 3.99 -21.90 9.34
CA PHE A 434 4.42 -21.96 10.74
C PHE A 434 4.20 -23.33 11.37
N ASP A 435 5.11 -23.70 12.26
CA ASP A 435 4.96 -24.78 13.23
C ASP A 435 4.50 -24.14 14.56
N LEU A 436 3.19 -24.19 14.80
CA LEU A 436 2.52 -23.54 15.94
C LEU A 436 2.05 -24.54 16.98
#